data_e938c74df709695b25c4f6b1e5d2265b
#
_entry.id   e938c74df709695b25c4f6b1e5d2265b
#
_cell.length_a   1.000
_cell.length_b   1.000
_cell.length_c   1.000
_cell.angle_alpha   90.00
_cell.angle_beta   90.00
_cell.angle_gamma   90.00
#
_symmetry.space_group_name_H-M   'P 1'
#
loop_
_entity.id
_entity.type
_entity.pdbx_description
1 polymer ?
#
loop_
_entity_poly.entity_id
_entity_poly.type
_entity_poly.pdbx_seq_one_letter_code
_entity_poly.pdbx_strand_id
1 'polypeptide(L)'
;MQPAIEIRDLEKTYSDGKRALKGVSFDVPRGQIFGLLGPNGAGKSTLINILAGLVNKTGGSARIWGFDIDEDRRNAKRAIGIVPQEILFDAFFTPFETLEIHAGLYAVPKAERRTMEILRALRLEDKAHAYARTLSGGMKRRLLIGKALVHNPPILILDEPTAGVDIELRQQLWSYVRQLHAAGTTVVLTTHYLEEAEELCDRIAIINHGEVVANDETHALLASAQEKCLIVTVDRDLDTPPAGLPAEKIELKGARQLILTYNRGALTAGELLQAISATGLGVVDVSTREADLEDVFLHLTRQVAA
;
A
#
# COMPACT_ATOMS: atom_id res chain seq x y z
N MET A 1 4.34 5.03 -22.80
CA MET A 1 2.89 5.24 -22.55
C MET A 1 2.73 6.39 -21.57
N GLN A 2 1.64 7.18 -21.68
CA GLN A 2 1.38 8.24 -20.71
C GLN A 2 0.99 7.63 -19.35
N PRO A 3 1.55 8.08 -18.21
CA PRO A 3 1.20 7.54 -16.89
C PRO A 3 -0.26 7.84 -16.51
N ALA A 4 -0.79 7.13 -15.53
CA ALA A 4 -2.10 7.42 -14.92
C ALA A 4 -2.02 8.66 -14.02
N ILE A 5 -0.95 8.74 -13.19
CA ILE A 5 -0.62 9.92 -12.39
C ILE A 5 0.83 10.27 -12.67
N GLU A 6 1.08 11.53 -12.93
CA GLU A 6 2.41 12.10 -13.11
C GLU A 6 2.65 13.18 -12.05
N ILE A 7 3.74 13.09 -11.31
CA ILE A 7 4.10 14.02 -10.24
C ILE A 7 5.52 14.51 -10.49
N ARG A 8 5.72 15.84 -10.47
CA ARG A 8 7.02 16.48 -10.71
C ARG A 8 7.29 17.54 -9.65
N ASP A 9 8.35 17.33 -8.88
CA ASP A 9 8.87 18.23 -7.85
C ASP A 9 7.79 18.79 -6.92
N LEU A 10 6.81 17.91 -6.55
CA LEU A 10 5.65 18.33 -5.78
C LEU A 10 6.04 18.71 -4.37
N GLU A 11 5.69 19.94 -3.98
CA GLU A 11 6.01 20.48 -2.67
C GLU A 11 4.75 20.88 -1.89
N LYS A 12 4.83 20.71 -0.59
CA LYS A 12 3.84 21.23 0.35
C LYS A 12 4.48 21.70 1.64
N THR A 13 4.35 22.97 1.91
CA THR A 13 4.63 23.59 3.21
C THR A 13 3.32 24.13 3.78
N TYR A 14 3.00 23.77 5.01
CA TYR A 14 1.84 24.27 5.74
C TYR A 14 2.13 25.61 6.41
N SER A 15 1.10 26.31 6.88
CA SER A 15 1.23 27.65 7.50
C SER A 15 2.04 27.64 8.81
N ASP A 16 2.14 26.50 9.47
CA ASP A 16 2.98 26.29 10.66
C ASP A 16 4.47 26.06 10.33
N GLY A 17 4.85 26.14 9.04
CA GLY A 17 6.21 25.91 8.56
C GLY A 17 6.56 24.45 8.31
N LYS A 18 5.67 23.49 8.58
CA LYS A 18 5.92 22.06 8.34
C LYS A 18 5.98 21.76 6.85
N ARG A 19 7.13 21.32 6.36
CA ARG A 19 7.33 20.82 4.99
C ARG A 19 6.91 19.37 4.92
N ALA A 20 5.68 19.12 4.43
CA ALA A 20 5.12 17.78 4.33
C ALA A 20 5.55 17.06 3.04
N LEU A 21 5.84 17.78 1.95
CA LEU A 21 6.43 17.26 0.72
C LEU A 21 7.57 18.16 0.29
N LYS A 22 8.69 17.58 -0.16
CA LYS A 22 9.95 18.26 -0.42
C LYS A 22 10.50 17.97 -1.83
N GLY A 23 9.66 18.13 -2.86
CA GLY A 23 10.04 17.86 -4.24
C GLY A 23 9.79 16.39 -4.64
N VAL A 24 8.65 15.86 -4.28
CA VAL A 24 8.26 14.48 -4.62
C VAL A 24 8.04 14.36 -6.12
N SER A 25 8.72 13.38 -6.76
CA SER A 25 8.61 13.10 -8.20
C SER A 25 8.52 11.59 -8.44
N PHE A 26 7.43 11.14 -9.07
CA PHE A 26 7.25 9.77 -9.58
C PHE A 26 6.07 9.68 -10.53
N ASP A 27 5.98 8.56 -11.23
CA ASP A 27 4.88 8.20 -12.11
C ASP A 27 4.15 6.96 -11.60
N VAL A 28 2.82 6.97 -11.72
CA VAL A 28 1.98 5.79 -11.54
C VAL A 28 1.61 5.26 -12.95
N PRO A 29 2.08 4.09 -13.35
CA PRO A 29 1.72 3.51 -14.65
C PRO A 29 0.22 3.17 -14.72
N ARG A 30 -0.34 3.19 -15.95
CA ARG A 30 -1.74 2.80 -16.17
C ARG A 30 -1.91 1.29 -16.01
N GLY A 31 -3.07 0.88 -15.48
CA GLY A 31 -3.44 -0.53 -15.34
C GLY A 31 -2.55 -1.32 -14.38
N GLN A 32 -1.98 -0.66 -13.36
CA GLN A 32 -1.22 -1.30 -12.29
C GLN A 32 -1.88 -1.06 -10.93
N ILE A 33 -1.59 -1.93 -9.98
CA ILE A 33 -1.79 -1.69 -8.55
C ILE A 33 -0.48 -1.09 -8.01
N PHE A 34 -0.52 0.18 -7.61
CA PHE A 34 0.61 0.95 -7.16
C PHE A 34 0.56 1.18 -5.66
N GLY A 35 1.57 0.70 -4.93
CA GLY A 35 1.72 0.91 -3.49
C GLY A 35 2.39 2.25 -3.17
N LEU A 36 1.76 3.05 -2.31
CA LEU A 36 2.35 4.27 -1.76
C LEU A 36 2.60 4.07 -0.27
N LEU A 37 3.82 3.73 0.10
CA LEU A 37 4.20 3.34 1.45
C LEU A 37 5.01 4.44 2.15
N GLY A 38 5.12 4.33 3.45
CA GLY A 38 5.92 5.23 4.29
C GLY A 38 5.41 5.26 5.72
N PRO A 39 6.22 5.70 6.68
CA PRO A 39 5.79 5.83 8.07
C PRO A 39 4.69 6.89 8.24
N ASN A 40 4.07 6.91 9.42
CA ASN A 40 3.10 7.95 9.75
C ASN A 40 3.76 9.33 9.71
N GLY A 41 3.09 10.29 9.07
CA GLY A 41 3.64 11.62 8.87
C GLY A 41 4.64 11.77 7.71
N ALA A 42 4.91 10.71 6.93
CA ALA A 42 5.82 10.77 5.79
C ALA A 42 5.35 11.68 4.62
N GLY A 43 4.06 12.04 4.58
CA GLY A 43 3.50 12.89 3.53
C GLY A 43 2.45 12.23 2.64
N LYS A 44 2.17 10.93 2.80
CA LYS A 44 1.22 10.15 1.97
C LYS A 44 -0.17 10.79 1.87
N SER A 45 -0.81 11.05 3.00
CA SER A 45 -2.16 11.66 3.02
C SER A 45 -2.14 13.10 2.51
N THR A 46 -1.03 13.84 2.69
CA THR A 46 -0.86 15.17 2.08
C THR A 46 -0.84 15.07 0.56
N LEU A 47 -0.10 14.12 0.01
CA LEU A 47 -0.04 13.84 -1.42
C LEU A 47 -1.43 13.48 -1.97
N ILE A 48 -2.12 12.52 -1.35
CA ILE A 48 -3.48 12.11 -1.75
C ILE A 48 -4.44 13.31 -1.70
N ASN A 49 -4.39 14.12 -0.65
CA ASN A 49 -5.25 15.29 -0.51
C ASN A 49 -4.96 16.37 -1.56
N ILE A 50 -3.72 16.49 -2.04
CA ILE A 50 -3.39 17.38 -3.17
C ILE A 50 -4.01 16.84 -4.46
N LEU A 51 -3.87 15.54 -4.75
CA LEU A 51 -4.49 14.90 -5.91
C LEU A 51 -6.02 14.97 -5.87
N ALA A 52 -6.61 14.86 -4.67
CA ALA A 52 -8.04 15.04 -4.43
C ALA A 52 -8.51 16.50 -4.64
N GLY A 53 -7.58 17.46 -4.68
CA GLY A 53 -7.87 18.89 -4.70
C GLY A 53 -8.49 19.40 -3.40
N LEU A 54 -8.18 18.77 -2.27
CA LEU A 54 -8.54 19.18 -0.90
C LEU A 54 -7.47 20.05 -0.27
N VAL A 55 -6.22 19.88 -0.69
CA VAL A 55 -5.07 20.66 -0.24
C VAL A 55 -4.37 21.27 -1.45
N ASN A 56 -4.06 22.55 -1.40
CA ASN A 56 -3.27 23.22 -2.43
C ASN A 56 -1.78 22.93 -2.22
N LYS A 57 -1.08 22.54 -3.29
CA LYS A 57 0.38 22.43 -3.29
C LYS A 57 1.05 23.80 -3.11
N THR A 58 2.32 23.83 -2.74
CA THR A 58 3.13 25.07 -2.66
C THR A 58 4.15 25.18 -3.80
N GLY A 59 4.47 24.07 -4.47
CA GLY A 59 5.38 24.00 -5.61
C GLY A 59 5.18 22.73 -6.43
N GLY A 60 5.86 22.65 -7.56
CA GLY A 60 5.81 21.52 -8.47
C GLY A 60 4.51 21.39 -9.26
N SER A 61 4.28 20.24 -9.90
CA SER A 61 3.09 19.96 -10.71
C SER A 61 2.63 18.51 -10.55
N ALA A 62 1.34 18.27 -10.83
CA ALA A 62 0.82 16.92 -10.93
C ALA A 62 -0.26 16.86 -12.02
N ARG A 63 -0.33 15.72 -12.71
CA ARG A 63 -1.35 15.40 -13.71
C ARG A 63 -2.01 14.08 -13.37
N ILE A 64 -3.33 14.04 -13.56
CA ILE A 64 -4.17 12.84 -13.37
C ILE A 64 -4.80 12.52 -14.71
N TRP A 65 -4.48 11.37 -15.28
CA TRP A 65 -4.93 10.91 -16.61
C TRP A 65 -4.61 11.91 -17.73
N GLY A 66 -3.52 12.68 -17.57
CA GLY A 66 -3.10 13.74 -18.47
C GLY A 66 -3.69 15.12 -18.18
N PHE A 67 -4.67 15.25 -17.29
CA PHE A 67 -5.26 16.53 -16.87
C PHE A 67 -4.44 17.14 -15.74
N ASP A 68 -4.03 18.39 -15.89
CA ASP A 68 -3.33 19.13 -14.84
C ASP A 68 -4.27 19.46 -13.67
N ILE A 69 -3.80 19.24 -12.44
CA ILE A 69 -4.63 19.41 -11.24
C ILE A 69 -4.97 20.89 -10.93
N ASP A 70 -4.27 21.84 -11.50
CA ASP A 70 -4.52 23.27 -11.32
C ASP A 70 -5.29 23.87 -12.51
N GLU A 71 -4.91 23.53 -13.74
CA GLU A 71 -5.47 24.11 -14.96
C GLU A 71 -6.80 23.40 -15.36
N ASP A 72 -6.89 22.09 -15.19
CA ASP A 72 -8.08 21.29 -15.54
C ASP A 72 -8.60 20.46 -14.37
N ARG A 73 -8.85 21.14 -13.26
CA ARG A 73 -9.31 20.53 -11.97
C ARG A 73 -10.53 19.64 -12.11
N ARG A 74 -11.46 20.01 -13.00
CA ARG A 74 -12.72 19.27 -13.15
C ARG A 74 -12.47 17.91 -13.75
N ASN A 75 -11.71 17.83 -14.83
CA ASN A 75 -11.41 16.58 -15.52
C ASN A 75 -10.43 15.73 -14.69
N ALA A 76 -9.42 16.34 -14.03
CA ALA A 76 -8.56 15.66 -13.08
C ALA A 76 -9.37 14.97 -11.97
N LYS A 77 -10.34 15.67 -11.34
CA LYS A 77 -11.22 15.09 -10.31
C LYS A 77 -12.17 14.01 -10.85
N ARG A 78 -12.59 14.09 -12.10
CA ARG A 78 -13.40 13.03 -12.73
C ARG A 78 -12.60 11.79 -13.08
N ALA A 79 -11.30 11.91 -13.25
CA ALA A 79 -10.42 10.79 -13.55
C ALA A 79 -10.02 9.97 -12.32
N ILE A 80 -10.41 10.38 -11.10
CA ILE A 80 -9.99 9.76 -9.85
C ILE A 80 -11.19 9.50 -8.93
N GLY A 81 -11.26 8.30 -8.39
CA GLY A 81 -12.11 7.95 -7.24
C GLY A 81 -11.25 7.79 -5.99
N ILE A 82 -11.67 8.33 -4.86
CA ILE A 82 -10.89 8.28 -3.62
C ILE A 82 -11.74 7.68 -2.50
N VAL A 83 -11.17 6.68 -1.84
CA VAL A 83 -11.71 6.05 -0.63
C VAL A 83 -10.83 6.51 0.54
N PRO A 84 -11.31 7.42 1.39
CA PRO A 84 -10.53 7.92 2.52
C PRO A 84 -10.42 6.87 3.63
N GLN A 85 -9.43 7.06 4.50
CA GLN A 85 -9.22 6.24 5.69
C GLN A 85 -10.42 6.31 6.65
N GLU A 86 -10.98 7.51 6.87
CA GLU A 86 -12.12 7.70 7.77
C GLU A 86 -13.43 7.31 7.11
N ILE A 87 -14.29 6.65 7.90
CA ILE A 87 -15.63 6.25 7.47
C ILE A 87 -16.63 7.37 7.80
N LEU A 88 -16.81 8.30 6.85
CA LEU A 88 -17.75 9.39 6.98
C LEU A 88 -18.97 9.15 6.09
N PHE A 89 -20.14 8.98 6.72
CA PHE A 89 -21.43 8.86 6.06
C PHE A 89 -22.49 9.72 6.72
N ASP A 90 -23.41 10.21 5.92
CA ASP A 90 -24.68 10.68 6.45
C ASP A 90 -25.51 9.47 6.90
N ALA A 91 -25.84 9.47 8.18
CA ALA A 91 -26.53 8.37 8.84
C ALA A 91 -27.96 8.13 8.33
N PHE A 92 -28.55 9.14 7.68
CA PHE A 92 -29.97 9.17 7.28
C PHE A 92 -30.18 8.78 5.81
N PHE A 93 -29.14 8.69 5.00
CA PHE A 93 -29.25 8.16 3.64
C PHE A 93 -29.09 6.64 3.61
N THR A 94 -29.75 6.03 2.63
CA THR A 94 -29.54 4.63 2.27
C THR A 94 -28.32 4.48 1.38
N PRO A 95 -27.72 3.27 1.22
CA PRO A 95 -26.69 3.02 0.23
C PRO A 95 -27.08 3.45 -1.18
N PHE A 96 -28.30 3.16 -1.59
CA PHE A 96 -28.82 3.56 -2.89
C PHE A 96 -28.83 5.08 -3.06
N GLU A 97 -29.42 5.81 -2.12
CA GLU A 97 -29.47 7.27 -2.16
C GLU A 97 -28.06 7.90 -2.10
N THR A 98 -27.17 7.34 -1.28
CA THR A 98 -25.77 7.79 -1.20
C THR A 98 -25.09 7.73 -2.56
N LEU A 99 -25.19 6.62 -3.27
CA LEU A 99 -24.58 6.46 -4.59
C LEU A 99 -25.27 7.35 -5.64
N GLU A 100 -26.61 7.46 -5.61
CA GLU A 100 -27.35 8.32 -6.54
C GLU A 100 -26.99 9.80 -6.40
N ILE A 101 -26.87 10.29 -5.17
CA ILE A 101 -26.46 11.67 -4.85
C ILE A 101 -25.04 11.90 -5.41
N HIS A 102 -24.11 10.98 -5.12
CA HIS A 102 -22.73 11.10 -5.60
C HIS A 102 -22.62 11.04 -7.13
N ALA A 103 -23.36 10.14 -7.79
CA ALA A 103 -23.44 10.11 -9.24
C ALA A 103 -23.94 11.46 -9.79
N GLY A 104 -24.94 12.07 -9.13
CA GLY A 104 -25.42 13.40 -9.46
C GLY A 104 -24.39 14.51 -9.33
N LEU A 105 -23.56 14.48 -8.25
CA LEU A 105 -22.48 15.46 -8.04
C LEU A 105 -21.39 15.38 -9.14
N TYR A 106 -21.13 14.18 -9.69
CA TYR A 106 -20.26 13.97 -10.85
C TYR A 106 -20.97 14.19 -12.20
N ALA A 107 -22.22 14.65 -12.18
CA ALA A 107 -23.06 14.86 -13.37
C ALA A 107 -23.23 13.60 -14.24
N VAL A 108 -23.29 12.42 -13.62
CA VAL A 108 -23.62 11.17 -14.32
C VAL A 108 -25.10 11.16 -14.67
N PRO A 109 -25.47 11.07 -15.97
CA PRO A 109 -26.87 11.01 -16.39
C PRO A 109 -27.60 9.85 -15.71
N LYS A 110 -28.88 10.04 -15.35
CA LYS A 110 -29.65 8.99 -14.67
C LYS A 110 -29.67 7.65 -15.40
N ALA A 111 -29.72 7.68 -16.72
CA ALA A 111 -29.73 6.49 -17.57
C ALA A 111 -28.40 5.71 -17.57
N GLU A 112 -27.30 6.35 -17.19
CA GLU A 112 -25.95 5.77 -17.17
C GLU A 112 -25.51 5.34 -15.75
N ARG A 113 -26.34 5.60 -14.74
CA ARG A 113 -26.01 5.25 -13.36
C ARG A 113 -26.07 3.76 -13.13
N ARG A 114 -25.02 3.22 -12.57
CA ARG A 114 -24.83 1.79 -12.28
C ARG A 114 -25.03 1.45 -10.80
N THR A 115 -25.87 2.21 -10.11
CA THR A 115 -26.05 2.15 -8.65
C THR A 115 -26.29 0.74 -8.13
N MET A 116 -27.31 0.04 -8.68
CA MET A 116 -27.60 -1.34 -8.24
C MET A 116 -26.54 -2.35 -8.66
N GLU A 117 -25.88 -2.15 -9.79
CA GLU A 117 -24.75 -2.98 -10.22
C GLU A 117 -23.58 -2.85 -9.25
N ILE A 118 -23.22 -1.62 -8.86
CA ILE A 118 -22.19 -1.35 -7.87
C ILE A 118 -22.54 -1.97 -6.51
N LEU A 119 -23.80 -1.78 -6.05
CA LEU A 119 -24.24 -2.36 -4.77
C LEU A 119 -24.19 -3.90 -4.80
N ARG A 120 -24.54 -4.53 -5.91
CA ARG A 120 -24.46 -5.99 -6.08
C ARG A 120 -23.02 -6.47 -6.06
N ALA A 121 -22.12 -5.81 -6.80
CA ALA A 121 -20.70 -6.13 -6.83
C ALA A 121 -20.05 -6.02 -5.43
N LEU A 122 -20.54 -5.08 -4.61
CA LEU A 122 -20.10 -4.86 -3.23
C LEU A 122 -20.87 -5.73 -2.21
N ARG A 123 -21.78 -6.62 -2.63
CA ARG A 123 -22.65 -7.42 -1.77
C ARG A 123 -23.43 -6.58 -0.74
N LEU A 124 -24.02 -5.49 -1.22
CA LEU A 124 -24.85 -4.56 -0.45
C LEU A 124 -26.26 -4.42 -1.03
N GLU A 125 -26.65 -5.24 -2.00
CA GLU A 125 -27.96 -5.16 -2.66
C GLU A 125 -29.13 -5.39 -1.72
N ASP A 126 -28.98 -6.31 -0.75
CA ASP A 126 -29.96 -6.61 0.30
C ASP A 126 -30.13 -5.45 1.30
N LYS A 127 -29.18 -4.54 1.36
CA LYS A 127 -29.14 -3.35 2.21
C LYS A 127 -29.32 -2.05 1.43
N ALA A 128 -29.61 -2.11 0.13
CA ALA A 128 -29.70 -0.95 -0.74
C ALA A 128 -30.59 0.16 -0.20
N HIS A 129 -31.69 -0.21 0.48
CA HIS A 129 -32.70 0.71 1.03
C HIS A 129 -32.72 0.74 2.57
N ALA A 130 -31.76 0.12 3.26
CA ALA A 130 -31.59 0.25 4.69
C ALA A 130 -30.79 1.51 5.03
N TYR A 131 -31.10 2.19 6.14
CA TYR A 131 -30.34 3.39 6.52
C TYR A 131 -28.86 3.07 6.80
N ALA A 132 -27.95 3.95 6.35
CA ALA A 132 -26.51 3.76 6.51
C ALA A 132 -26.07 3.60 7.98
N ARG A 133 -26.81 4.14 8.94
CA ARG A 133 -26.57 3.94 10.38
C ARG A 133 -26.68 2.48 10.83
N THR A 134 -27.44 1.65 10.11
CA THR A 134 -27.66 0.22 10.46
C THR A 134 -26.61 -0.71 9.87
N LEU A 135 -25.72 -0.17 9.01
CA LEU A 135 -24.66 -0.96 8.38
C LEU A 135 -23.52 -1.23 9.36
N SER A 136 -22.92 -2.41 9.28
CA SER A 136 -21.67 -2.73 9.97
C SER A 136 -20.51 -1.86 9.45
N GLY A 137 -19.40 -1.77 10.18
CA GLY A 137 -18.21 -1.04 9.75
C GLY A 137 -17.71 -1.48 8.38
N GLY A 138 -17.68 -2.79 8.15
CA GLY A 138 -17.29 -3.36 6.87
C GLY A 138 -18.26 -3.06 5.72
N MET A 139 -19.56 -3.07 5.98
CA MET A 139 -20.55 -2.64 4.98
C MET A 139 -20.37 -1.16 4.61
N LYS A 140 -20.11 -0.32 5.61
CA LYS A 140 -19.80 1.11 5.38
C LYS A 140 -18.54 1.29 4.55
N ARG A 141 -17.48 0.52 4.83
CA ARG A 141 -16.24 0.57 4.06
C ARG A 141 -16.47 0.19 2.59
N ARG A 142 -17.24 -0.87 2.33
CA ARG A 142 -17.63 -1.26 0.98
C ARG A 142 -18.46 -0.18 0.27
N LEU A 143 -19.39 0.46 0.99
CA LEU A 143 -20.18 1.56 0.43
C LEU A 143 -19.30 2.78 0.05
N LEU A 144 -18.22 3.08 0.81
CA LEU A 144 -17.25 4.12 0.42
C LEU A 144 -16.57 3.82 -0.92
N ILE A 145 -16.25 2.56 -1.17
CA ILE A 145 -15.69 2.15 -2.47
C ILE A 145 -16.73 2.37 -3.57
N GLY A 146 -17.96 1.94 -3.34
CA GLY A 146 -19.06 2.21 -4.27
C GLY A 146 -19.21 3.69 -4.61
N LYS A 147 -19.15 4.54 -3.58
CA LYS A 147 -19.19 5.99 -3.72
C LYS A 147 -18.07 6.53 -4.61
N ALA A 148 -16.85 5.99 -4.49
CA ALA A 148 -15.71 6.38 -5.31
C ALA A 148 -15.83 5.91 -6.78
N LEU A 149 -16.67 4.91 -7.06
CA LEU A 149 -16.82 4.28 -8.38
C LEU A 149 -18.05 4.77 -9.19
N VAL A 150 -18.93 5.58 -8.61
CA VAL A 150 -20.20 5.97 -9.27
C VAL A 150 -20.04 6.67 -10.62
N HIS A 151 -18.90 7.34 -10.84
CA HIS A 151 -18.57 8.06 -12.06
C HIS A 151 -17.59 7.31 -12.97
N ASN A 152 -17.36 6.02 -12.67
CA ASN A 152 -16.48 5.12 -13.44
C ASN A 152 -15.07 5.70 -13.69
N PRO A 153 -14.32 6.10 -12.64
CA PRO A 153 -13.01 6.71 -12.81
C PRO A 153 -11.98 5.68 -13.30
N PRO A 154 -11.03 6.06 -14.17
CA PRO A 154 -9.93 5.18 -14.57
C PRO A 154 -8.89 4.94 -13.46
N ILE A 155 -8.92 5.74 -12.38
CA ILE A 155 -8.01 5.62 -11.24
C ILE A 155 -8.81 5.54 -9.94
N LEU A 156 -8.47 4.57 -9.09
CA LEU A 156 -9.01 4.42 -7.74
C LEU A 156 -7.89 4.56 -6.71
N ILE A 157 -8.00 5.50 -5.78
CA ILE A 157 -7.09 5.64 -4.64
C ILE A 157 -7.78 5.08 -3.39
N LEU A 158 -7.10 4.18 -2.69
CA LEU A 158 -7.52 3.55 -1.46
C LEU A 158 -6.57 3.97 -0.33
N ASP A 159 -7.03 4.84 0.56
CA ASP A 159 -6.21 5.29 1.70
C ASP A 159 -6.48 4.42 2.91
N GLU A 160 -5.55 3.51 3.22
CA GLU A 160 -5.62 2.53 4.31
C GLU A 160 -6.96 1.75 4.36
N PRO A 161 -7.37 1.10 3.27
CA PRO A 161 -8.73 0.56 3.15
C PRO A 161 -9.02 -0.60 4.09
N THR A 162 -8.00 -1.27 4.64
CA THR A 162 -8.09 -2.44 5.53
C THR A 162 -7.82 -2.14 6.99
N ALA A 163 -7.58 -0.87 7.35
CA ALA A 163 -7.34 -0.48 8.74
C ALA A 163 -8.55 -0.82 9.62
N GLY A 164 -8.32 -1.65 10.65
CA GLY A 164 -9.37 -2.06 11.60
C GLY A 164 -10.42 -3.01 11.02
N VAL A 165 -10.12 -3.68 9.93
CA VAL A 165 -11.00 -4.65 9.24
C VAL A 165 -10.56 -6.07 9.57
N ASP A 166 -11.52 -6.98 9.80
CA ASP A 166 -11.24 -8.40 10.00
C ASP A 166 -10.72 -9.09 8.74
N ILE A 167 -10.12 -10.28 8.91
CA ILE A 167 -9.44 -11.02 7.85
C ILE A 167 -10.37 -11.37 6.69
N GLU A 168 -11.59 -11.81 6.98
CA GLU A 168 -12.55 -12.24 5.94
C GLU A 168 -12.96 -11.05 5.06
N LEU A 169 -13.28 -9.92 5.69
CA LEU A 169 -13.67 -8.71 4.98
C LEU A 169 -12.49 -8.12 4.18
N ARG A 170 -11.25 -8.23 4.70
CA ARG A 170 -10.03 -7.84 3.99
C ARG A 170 -9.87 -8.64 2.70
N GLN A 171 -10.01 -9.96 2.75
CA GLN A 171 -9.93 -10.82 1.57
C GLN A 171 -11.00 -10.50 0.52
N GLN A 172 -12.24 -10.22 0.96
CA GLN A 172 -13.32 -9.79 0.07
C GLN A 172 -13.00 -8.47 -0.62
N LEU A 173 -12.44 -7.51 0.11
CA LEU A 173 -12.02 -6.22 -0.44
C LEU A 173 -10.93 -6.40 -1.50
N TRP A 174 -9.90 -7.18 -1.21
CA TRP A 174 -8.80 -7.44 -2.15
C TRP A 174 -9.27 -8.22 -3.39
N SER A 175 -10.17 -9.17 -3.22
CA SER A 175 -10.80 -9.83 -4.38
C SER A 175 -11.51 -8.84 -5.30
N TYR A 176 -12.22 -7.87 -4.73
CA TYR A 176 -12.89 -6.84 -5.51
C TYR A 176 -11.90 -5.86 -6.18
N VAL A 177 -10.85 -5.45 -5.47
CA VAL A 177 -9.78 -4.61 -6.04
C VAL A 177 -9.10 -5.29 -7.22
N ARG A 178 -8.78 -6.59 -7.10
CA ARG A 178 -8.22 -7.39 -8.21
C ARG A 178 -9.18 -7.46 -9.42
N GLN A 179 -10.49 -7.54 -9.19
CA GLN A 179 -11.48 -7.51 -10.28
C GLN A 179 -11.50 -6.16 -11.00
N LEU A 180 -11.44 -5.05 -10.27
CA LEU A 180 -11.35 -3.70 -10.85
C LEU A 180 -10.05 -3.53 -11.65
N HIS A 181 -8.93 -3.98 -11.11
CA HIS A 181 -7.64 -3.97 -11.79
C HIS A 181 -7.68 -4.81 -13.08
N ALA A 182 -8.20 -6.04 -13.03
CA ALA A 182 -8.37 -6.90 -14.20
C ALA A 182 -9.28 -6.28 -15.28
N ALA A 183 -10.22 -5.40 -14.87
CA ALA A 183 -11.06 -4.61 -15.79
C ALA A 183 -10.34 -3.35 -16.35
N GLY A 184 -9.06 -3.11 -15.99
CA GLY A 184 -8.24 -2.02 -16.48
C GLY A 184 -8.19 -0.77 -15.60
N THR A 185 -8.78 -0.80 -14.40
CA THR A 185 -8.68 0.31 -13.45
C THR A 185 -7.27 0.35 -12.85
N THR A 186 -6.63 1.53 -12.85
CA THR A 186 -5.40 1.78 -12.10
C THR A 186 -5.74 1.95 -10.64
N VAL A 187 -5.06 1.26 -9.75
CA VAL A 187 -5.29 1.37 -8.29
C VAL A 187 -4.07 1.93 -7.60
N VAL A 188 -4.26 2.93 -6.76
CA VAL A 188 -3.22 3.42 -5.82
C VAL A 188 -3.64 3.03 -4.42
N LEU A 189 -2.78 2.30 -3.73
CA LEU A 189 -3.03 1.77 -2.39
C LEU A 189 -2.06 2.37 -1.39
N THR A 190 -2.56 2.95 -0.29
CA THR A 190 -1.74 3.13 0.91
C THR A 190 -2.09 2.06 1.92
N THR A 191 -1.10 1.52 2.59
CA THR A 191 -1.29 0.58 3.69
C THR A 191 -0.11 0.67 4.65
N HIS A 192 -0.33 0.30 5.90
CA HIS A 192 0.72 0.04 6.87
C HIS A 192 1.00 -1.47 7.04
N TYR A 193 0.21 -2.32 6.38
CA TYR A 193 0.44 -3.77 6.28
C TYR A 193 1.31 -4.04 5.05
N LEU A 194 2.62 -4.21 5.27
CA LEU A 194 3.59 -4.37 4.18
C LEU A 194 3.37 -5.68 3.40
N GLU A 195 2.89 -6.73 4.08
CA GLU A 195 2.47 -7.99 3.44
C GLU A 195 1.39 -7.78 2.37
N GLU A 196 0.42 -6.87 2.62
CA GLU A 196 -0.60 -6.55 1.62
C GLU A 196 -0.02 -5.85 0.39
N ALA A 197 0.92 -4.93 0.61
CA ALA A 197 1.58 -4.24 -0.48
C ALA A 197 2.44 -5.19 -1.31
N GLU A 198 3.15 -6.12 -0.66
CA GLU A 198 3.95 -7.15 -1.31
C GLU A 198 3.08 -8.08 -2.17
N GLU A 199 1.92 -8.52 -1.66
CA GLU A 199 1.02 -9.45 -2.35
C GLU A 199 0.26 -8.79 -3.52
N LEU A 200 -0.07 -7.51 -3.40
CA LEU A 200 -1.03 -6.87 -4.29
C LEU A 200 -0.40 -5.91 -5.30
N CYS A 201 0.70 -5.24 -4.93
CA CYS A 201 1.23 -4.14 -5.72
C CYS A 201 2.22 -4.63 -6.78
N ASP A 202 2.04 -4.16 -8.01
CA ASP A 202 3.00 -4.38 -9.10
C ASP A 202 4.25 -3.51 -8.92
N ARG A 203 4.04 -2.29 -8.39
CA ARG A 203 5.07 -1.28 -8.17
C ARG A 203 4.82 -0.54 -6.87
N ILE A 204 5.91 -0.16 -6.19
CA ILE A 204 5.85 0.50 -4.88
C ILE A 204 6.73 1.75 -4.90
N ALA A 205 6.17 2.87 -4.42
CA ALA A 205 6.93 4.04 -4.00
C ALA A 205 6.94 4.13 -2.47
N ILE A 206 8.11 4.35 -1.90
CA ILE A 206 8.29 4.58 -0.46
C ILE A 206 8.60 6.05 -0.25
N ILE A 207 7.76 6.72 0.56
CA ILE A 207 7.98 8.11 0.97
C ILE A 207 8.44 8.13 2.43
N ASN A 208 9.50 8.87 2.70
CA ASN A 208 9.97 9.14 4.05
C ASN A 208 10.32 10.62 4.22
N HIS A 209 9.85 11.25 5.30
CA HIS A 209 10.08 12.67 5.60
C HIS A 209 9.77 13.64 4.44
N GLY A 210 8.78 13.31 3.61
CA GLY A 210 8.34 14.11 2.46
C GLY A 210 9.17 13.94 1.19
N GLU A 211 10.03 12.94 1.13
CA GLU A 211 10.89 12.62 -0.02
C GLU A 211 10.64 11.18 -0.48
N VAL A 212 10.81 10.89 -1.78
CA VAL A 212 10.74 9.53 -2.31
C VAL A 212 12.10 8.87 -2.08
N VAL A 213 12.11 7.80 -1.28
CA VAL A 213 13.33 7.05 -0.96
C VAL A 213 13.50 5.79 -1.84
N ALA A 214 12.40 5.28 -2.39
CA ALA A 214 12.41 4.21 -3.39
C ALA A 214 11.17 4.32 -4.29
N ASN A 215 11.29 3.89 -5.54
CA ASN A 215 10.19 3.73 -6.48
C ASN A 215 10.56 2.70 -7.54
N ASP A 216 10.13 1.46 -7.37
CA ASP A 216 10.43 0.38 -8.29
C ASP A 216 9.34 -0.70 -8.33
N GLU A 217 9.48 -1.67 -9.21
CA GLU A 217 8.65 -2.88 -9.24
C GLU A 217 8.82 -3.65 -7.93
N THR A 218 7.74 -4.20 -7.39
CA THR A 218 7.75 -4.88 -6.08
C THR A 218 8.80 -5.97 -6.01
N HIS A 219 8.91 -6.80 -7.06
CA HIS A 219 9.93 -7.86 -7.10
C HIS A 219 11.36 -7.31 -7.19
N ALA A 220 11.58 -6.16 -7.83
CA ALA A 220 12.91 -5.53 -7.90
C ALA A 220 13.32 -4.97 -6.53
N LEU A 221 12.37 -4.37 -5.80
CA LEU A 221 12.60 -3.91 -4.42
C LEU A 221 12.98 -5.09 -3.51
N LEU A 222 12.25 -6.20 -3.57
CA LEU A 222 12.54 -7.41 -2.81
C LEU A 222 13.90 -8.01 -3.21
N ALA A 223 14.20 -8.04 -4.51
CA ALA A 223 15.49 -8.54 -5.02
C ALA A 223 16.67 -7.63 -4.63
N SER A 224 16.44 -6.34 -4.38
CA SER A 224 17.48 -5.40 -3.94
C SER A 224 17.93 -5.63 -2.50
N ALA A 225 17.11 -6.31 -1.69
CA ALA A 225 17.49 -6.72 -0.35
C ALA A 225 18.61 -7.76 -0.43
N GLN A 226 19.82 -7.34 -0.09
CA GLN A 226 20.99 -8.22 -0.10
C GLN A 226 21.00 -9.18 1.08
N GLU A 227 20.19 -8.91 2.09
CA GLU A 227 20.11 -9.74 3.29
C GLU A 227 19.22 -10.96 3.07
N LYS A 228 19.70 -12.12 3.52
CA LYS A 228 18.93 -13.37 3.64
C LYS A 228 19.02 -13.90 5.06
N CYS A 229 17.97 -14.58 5.51
CA CYS A 229 17.99 -15.30 6.77
C CYS A 229 18.10 -16.80 6.51
N LEU A 230 19.10 -17.45 7.10
CA LEU A 230 19.22 -18.89 7.20
C LEU A 230 18.72 -19.30 8.59
N ILE A 231 17.72 -20.15 8.65
CA ILE A 231 17.15 -20.69 9.87
C ILE A 231 17.61 -22.14 10.00
N VAL A 232 18.37 -22.43 11.04
CA VAL A 232 18.97 -23.77 11.27
C VAL A 232 18.52 -24.31 12.61
N THR A 233 17.91 -25.48 12.60
CA THR A 233 17.60 -26.24 13.82
C THR A 233 18.75 -27.18 14.12
N VAL A 234 19.33 -27.10 15.32
CA VAL A 234 20.46 -27.90 15.74
C VAL A 234 20.06 -29.08 16.63
N ASP A 235 20.96 -30.06 16.78
CA ASP A 235 20.74 -31.35 17.43
C ASP A 235 20.67 -31.27 18.98
N ARG A 236 21.05 -30.13 19.57
CA ARG A 236 21.10 -29.96 21.03
C ARG A 236 20.65 -28.55 21.45
N ASP A 237 20.32 -28.41 22.72
CA ASP A 237 19.95 -27.14 23.32
C ASP A 237 21.16 -26.23 23.45
N LEU A 238 20.98 -24.94 23.14
CA LEU A 238 21.99 -23.88 23.28
C LEU A 238 21.48 -22.83 24.25
N ASP A 239 22.36 -22.37 25.13
CA ASP A 239 22.08 -21.22 26.00
C ASP A 239 22.36 -19.88 25.30
N THR A 240 23.34 -19.89 24.39
CA THR A 240 23.77 -18.73 23.62
C THR A 240 24.13 -19.13 22.18
N PRO A 241 24.03 -18.24 21.20
CA PRO A 241 24.50 -18.52 19.86
C PRO A 241 26.00 -18.84 19.84
N PRO A 242 26.46 -19.77 18.97
CA PRO A 242 27.88 -20.06 18.82
C PRO A 242 28.68 -18.82 18.39
N ALA A 243 29.83 -18.59 19.03
CA ALA A 243 30.72 -17.51 18.63
C ALA A 243 31.48 -17.85 17.31
N GLY A 244 31.80 -16.80 16.51
CA GLY A 244 32.66 -16.94 15.33
C GLY A 244 31.97 -17.40 14.07
N LEU A 245 30.66 -17.46 14.03
CA LEU A 245 29.92 -17.68 12.78
C LEU A 245 29.98 -16.42 11.90
N PRO A 246 30.22 -16.55 10.58
CA PRO A 246 30.41 -15.43 9.66
C PRO A 246 29.06 -14.81 9.19
N ALA A 247 28.14 -14.56 10.12
CA ALA A 247 26.86 -13.93 9.83
C ALA A 247 26.84 -12.49 10.42
N GLU A 248 26.11 -11.59 9.78
CA GLU A 248 25.99 -10.20 10.24
C GLU A 248 25.22 -10.09 11.55
N LYS A 249 24.21 -10.95 11.69
CA LYS A 249 23.41 -11.07 12.91
C LYS A 249 23.09 -12.52 13.19
N ILE A 250 23.15 -12.91 14.47
CA ILE A 250 22.81 -14.25 14.91
C ILE A 250 21.84 -14.16 16.06
N GLU A 251 20.71 -14.79 15.95
CA GLU A 251 19.68 -14.87 16.98
C GLU A 251 19.39 -16.32 17.32
N LEU A 252 19.18 -16.59 18.60
CA LEU A 252 18.71 -17.90 19.09
C LEU A 252 17.22 -17.80 19.40
N LYS A 253 16.40 -18.53 18.65
CA LYS A 253 14.95 -18.64 18.87
C LYS A 253 14.63 -19.96 19.58
N GLY A 254 14.18 -19.86 20.82
CA GLY A 254 14.10 -21.05 21.67
C GLY A 254 15.49 -21.59 21.99
N ALA A 255 15.61 -22.91 22.26
CA ALA A 255 16.89 -23.50 22.64
C ALA A 255 17.67 -24.12 21.47
N ARG A 256 17.05 -24.30 20.28
CA ARG A 256 17.65 -25.07 19.18
C ARG A 256 17.62 -24.42 17.81
N GLN A 257 17.01 -23.25 17.66
CA GLN A 257 16.86 -22.62 16.34
C GLN A 257 17.75 -21.40 16.23
N LEU A 258 18.75 -21.47 15.37
CA LEU A 258 19.62 -20.36 15.00
C LEU A 258 19.03 -19.62 13.81
N ILE A 259 18.90 -18.30 13.90
CA ILE A 259 18.52 -17.42 12.79
C ILE A 259 19.76 -16.60 12.45
N LEU A 260 20.31 -16.81 11.26
CA LEU A 260 21.52 -16.15 10.78
C LEU A 260 21.16 -15.21 9.65
N THR A 261 21.33 -13.90 9.84
CA THR A 261 21.19 -12.89 8.79
C THR A 261 22.55 -12.71 8.11
N TYR A 262 22.57 -12.80 6.78
CA TYR A 262 23.79 -12.71 6.00
C TYR A 262 23.56 -12.02 4.64
N ASN A 263 24.59 -11.36 4.12
CA ASN A 263 24.56 -10.76 2.80
C ASN A 263 24.88 -11.85 1.74
N ARG A 264 23.89 -12.12 0.86
CA ARG A 264 24.03 -13.16 -0.19
C ARG A 264 25.09 -12.84 -1.26
N GLY A 265 25.52 -11.59 -1.36
CA GLY A 265 26.62 -11.19 -2.25
C GLY A 265 28.01 -11.48 -1.67
N ALA A 266 28.12 -11.61 -0.35
CA ALA A 266 29.36 -11.85 0.36
C ALA A 266 29.50 -13.28 0.90
N LEU A 267 28.37 -13.98 1.17
CA LEU A 267 28.35 -15.27 1.83
C LEU A 267 27.23 -16.17 1.30
N THR A 268 27.45 -17.47 1.24
CA THR A 268 26.47 -18.47 0.82
C THR A 268 25.89 -19.22 2.02
N ALA A 269 24.67 -19.73 1.89
CA ALA A 269 24.06 -20.60 2.90
C ALA A 269 24.92 -21.86 3.17
N GLY A 270 25.60 -22.38 2.15
CA GLY A 270 26.50 -23.54 2.27
C GLY A 270 27.70 -23.25 3.19
N GLU A 271 28.32 -22.08 3.07
CA GLU A 271 29.44 -21.65 3.93
C GLU A 271 28.98 -21.47 5.38
N LEU A 272 27.77 -20.92 5.59
CA LEU A 272 27.18 -20.80 6.94
C LEU A 272 26.93 -22.19 7.56
N LEU A 273 26.37 -23.12 6.79
CA LEU A 273 26.13 -24.49 7.28
C LEU A 273 27.45 -25.22 7.61
N GLN A 274 28.51 -25.01 6.82
CA GLN A 274 29.82 -25.53 7.12
C GLN A 274 30.39 -24.91 8.41
N ALA A 275 30.25 -23.60 8.57
CA ALA A 275 30.69 -22.91 9.80
C ALA A 275 29.95 -23.42 11.05
N ILE A 276 28.63 -23.65 10.97
CA ILE A 276 27.83 -24.24 12.07
C ILE A 276 28.35 -25.64 12.39
N SER A 277 28.53 -26.48 11.38
CA SER A 277 29.03 -27.85 11.56
C SER A 277 30.44 -27.86 12.16
N ALA A 278 31.29 -26.91 11.82
CA ALA A 278 32.62 -26.76 12.39
C ALA A 278 32.61 -26.42 13.91
N THR A 279 31.50 -25.89 14.44
CA THR A 279 31.33 -25.71 15.90
C THR A 279 30.95 -27.00 16.62
N GLY A 280 30.83 -28.12 15.92
CA GLY A 280 30.44 -29.41 16.45
C GLY A 280 28.94 -29.59 16.67
N LEU A 281 28.12 -28.70 16.10
CA LEU A 281 26.66 -28.81 16.13
C LEU A 281 26.18 -29.64 14.92
N GLY A 282 25.27 -30.59 15.21
CA GLY A 282 24.53 -31.33 14.17
C GLY A 282 23.39 -30.48 13.63
N VAL A 283 23.28 -30.39 12.32
CA VAL A 283 22.16 -29.71 11.65
C VAL A 283 21.02 -30.71 11.47
N VAL A 284 19.85 -30.42 12.06
CA VAL A 284 18.64 -31.28 12.01
C VAL A 284 17.69 -30.81 10.91
N ASP A 285 17.52 -29.48 10.77
CA ASP A 285 16.63 -28.91 9.77
C ASP A 285 17.17 -27.55 9.31
N VAL A 286 16.88 -27.20 8.06
CA VAL A 286 17.31 -25.95 7.43
C VAL A 286 16.16 -25.37 6.63
N SER A 287 15.88 -24.10 6.88
CA SER A 287 15.00 -23.30 6.03
C SER A 287 15.64 -21.94 5.74
N THR A 288 15.27 -21.33 4.63
CA THR A 288 15.68 -19.98 4.28
C THR A 288 14.48 -19.06 4.24
N ARG A 289 14.62 -17.86 4.79
CA ARG A 289 13.67 -16.77 4.59
C ARG A 289 14.33 -15.73 3.69
N GLU A 290 13.68 -15.42 2.58
CA GLU A 290 14.06 -14.26 1.78
C GLU A 290 13.65 -12.98 2.53
N ALA A 291 14.33 -11.89 2.23
CA ALA A 291 13.93 -10.59 2.76
C ALA A 291 12.51 -10.27 2.27
N ASP A 292 11.67 -9.84 3.18
CA ASP A 292 10.33 -9.36 2.89
C ASP A 292 10.33 -7.83 2.71
N LEU A 293 9.18 -7.29 2.31
CA LEU A 293 9.05 -5.85 2.11
C LEU A 293 9.26 -5.07 3.42
N GLU A 294 9.07 -5.70 4.59
CA GLU A 294 9.32 -5.08 5.90
C GLU A 294 10.82 -4.84 6.12
N ASP A 295 11.65 -5.82 5.78
CA ASP A 295 13.11 -5.71 5.87
C ASP A 295 13.63 -4.57 4.95
N VAL A 296 13.15 -4.53 3.69
CA VAL A 296 13.47 -3.45 2.72
C VAL A 296 13.02 -2.08 3.25
N PHE A 297 11.78 -2.00 3.72
CA PHE A 297 11.19 -0.77 4.22
C PHE A 297 11.95 -0.21 5.43
N LEU A 298 12.28 -1.06 6.40
CA LEU A 298 13.06 -0.68 7.57
C LEU A 298 14.47 -0.20 7.21
N HIS A 299 15.12 -0.88 6.26
CA HIS A 299 16.44 -0.47 5.78
C HIS A 299 16.39 0.93 5.15
N LEU A 300 15.49 1.16 4.20
CA LEU A 300 15.37 2.42 3.48
C LEU A 300 14.91 3.60 4.36
N THR A 301 14.06 3.34 5.34
CA THR A 301 13.54 4.41 6.21
C THR A 301 14.49 4.79 7.35
N ARG A 302 15.40 3.89 7.78
CA ARG A 302 16.42 4.16 8.80
C ARG A 302 17.63 4.94 8.26
N GLN A 303 18.04 4.70 7.01
CA GLN A 303 19.19 5.39 6.40
C GLN A 303 18.99 6.91 6.27
N VAL A 304 17.77 7.41 6.19
CA VAL A 304 17.46 8.85 6.07
C VAL A 304 17.44 9.56 7.43
N ALA A 305 17.51 8.83 8.55
CA ALA A 305 17.47 9.38 9.91
C ALA A 305 18.88 9.65 10.51
N ALA A 306 19.95 9.36 9.77
CA ALA A 306 21.35 9.62 10.12
C ALA A 306 21.91 10.77 9.29
#